data_18d421f72506b4cfdb719925bf1d91d1
#
_entry.id   18d421f72506b4cfdb719925bf1d91d1
#
_cell.length_a   1.000
_cell.length_b   1.000
_cell.length_c   1.000
_cell.angle_alpha   90.00
_cell.angle_beta   90.00
_cell.angle_gamma   90.00
#
_symmetry.space_group_name_H-M   'P 1'
#
loop_
_entity.id
_entity.type
_entity.pdbx_description
1 polymer ?
#
loop_
_entity_poly.entity_id
_entity_poly.type
_entity_poly.pdbx_seq_one_letter_code
_entity_poly.pdbx_strand_id
1 'polypeptide(L)'
;DGRVKTLHPKVHGGILAIRDNAKHQAAMEEHGILPIDLVVVNLYPFRETIAKPNVSLEDAIENIDIGGPTMVRSAAKNNAYVGIVVNPDHYDEILEMLRTNGALTQDYRFALAKEAFAHTAAYDTAIANYMSGVIGEGPTPPEYLSAYEKVMDLRYGENPHQKAAFYKEIGKAH
;
A
#
# COMPACT_ATOMS: atom_id res chain seq x y z
N ASP A 1 19.77 -15.37 2.39
CA ASP A 1 18.73 -15.61 1.50
C ASP A 1 17.84 -14.39 1.28
N GLY A 2 17.44 -14.15 0.02
CA GLY A 2 16.81 -12.91 -0.43
C GLY A 2 15.39 -12.64 0.10
N ARG A 3 14.68 -13.63 0.61
CA ARG A 3 13.26 -13.52 0.98
C ARG A 3 12.95 -12.74 2.27
N VAL A 4 13.92 -12.51 3.14
CA VAL A 4 13.69 -11.93 4.49
C VAL A 4 14.36 -10.57 4.74
N LYS A 5 14.95 -9.96 3.73
CA LYS A 5 15.77 -8.72 3.89
C LYS A 5 15.03 -7.59 4.62
N THR A 6 13.79 -7.31 4.20
CA THR A 6 13.01 -6.18 4.70
C THR A 6 12.24 -6.47 5.99
N LEU A 7 12.21 -7.73 6.44
CA LEU A 7 11.54 -8.13 7.69
C LEU A 7 12.46 -8.06 8.92
N HIS A 8 13.64 -7.46 8.78
CA HIS A 8 14.58 -7.34 9.88
C HIS A 8 14.03 -6.43 10.99
N PRO A 9 14.15 -6.80 12.29
CA PRO A 9 13.63 -6.01 13.41
C PRO A 9 14.12 -4.55 13.44
N LYS A 10 15.35 -4.28 13.01
CA LYS A 10 15.88 -2.91 12.93
C LYS A 10 15.12 -2.04 11.91
N VAL A 11 14.66 -2.62 10.80
CA VAL A 11 13.85 -1.90 9.81
C VAL A 11 12.48 -1.56 10.40
N HIS A 12 11.76 -2.57 10.89
CA HIS A 12 10.42 -2.34 11.45
C HIS A 12 10.44 -1.57 12.77
N GLY A 13 11.46 -1.73 13.61
CA GLY A 13 11.67 -0.90 14.80
C GLY A 13 11.86 0.57 14.43
N GLY A 14 12.66 0.85 13.40
CA GLY A 14 12.87 2.21 12.90
C GLY A 14 11.60 2.86 12.32
N ILE A 15 10.72 2.07 11.69
CA ILE A 15 9.45 2.54 11.13
C ILE A 15 8.37 2.71 12.23
N LEU A 16 8.25 1.75 13.17
CA LEU A 16 7.13 1.66 14.11
C LEU A 16 7.33 2.42 15.42
N ALA A 17 8.57 2.78 15.76
CA ALA A 17 8.84 3.46 17.02
C ALA A 17 8.12 4.83 17.10
N ILE A 18 7.41 5.04 18.21
CA ILE A 18 6.79 6.32 18.55
C ILE A 18 7.88 7.24 19.06
N ARG A 19 8.14 8.37 18.38
CA ARG A 19 9.33 9.22 18.57
C ARG A 19 9.39 9.90 19.95
N ASP A 20 8.24 10.20 20.54
CA ASP A 20 8.09 10.85 21.85
C ASP A 20 7.81 9.87 23.01
N ASN A 21 7.91 8.55 22.75
CA ASN A 21 7.79 7.53 23.78
C ASN A 21 9.18 7.15 24.33
N ALA A 22 9.44 7.49 25.60
CA ALA A 22 10.74 7.26 26.23
C ALA A 22 11.17 5.78 26.26
N LYS A 23 10.22 4.83 26.37
CA LYS A 23 10.52 3.39 26.33
C LYS A 23 10.96 2.95 24.93
N HIS A 24 10.31 3.50 23.88
CA HIS A 24 10.71 3.21 22.51
C HIS A 24 12.08 3.81 22.18
N GLN A 25 12.35 5.03 22.64
CA GLN A 25 13.67 5.67 22.47
C GLN A 25 14.78 4.85 23.13
N ALA A 26 14.57 4.43 24.39
CA ALA A 26 15.54 3.59 25.11
C ALA A 26 15.80 2.25 24.40
N ALA A 27 14.74 1.58 23.90
CA ALA A 27 14.89 0.34 23.15
C ALA A 27 15.59 0.53 21.80
N MET A 28 15.33 1.64 21.11
CA MET A 28 16.02 1.96 19.85
C MET A 28 17.52 2.18 20.11
N GLU A 29 17.90 2.90 21.16
CA GLU A 29 19.28 3.13 21.55
C GLU A 29 19.97 1.81 21.95
N GLU A 30 19.36 1.03 22.85
CA GLU A 30 19.87 -0.27 23.30
C GLU A 30 20.17 -1.24 22.15
N HIS A 31 19.29 -1.27 21.14
CA HIS A 31 19.42 -2.20 20.01
C HIS A 31 20.06 -1.58 18.75
N GLY A 32 20.52 -0.34 18.82
CA GLY A 32 21.12 0.37 17.67
C GLY A 32 20.16 0.48 16.49
N ILE A 33 18.90 0.85 16.76
CA ILE A 33 17.85 1.06 15.75
C ILE A 33 17.80 2.53 15.41
N LEU A 34 17.97 2.86 14.13
CA LEU A 34 17.84 4.22 13.64
C LEU A 34 16.39 4.50 13.23
N PRO A 35 15.88 5.74 13.45
CA PRO A 35 14.56 6.13 12.98
C PRO A 35 14.50 6.17 11.44
N ILE A 36 13.37 5.76 10.89
CA ILE A 36 13.05 5.84 9.47
C ILE A 36 11.87 6.79 9.32
N ASP A 37 12.06 7.91 8.64
CA ASP A 37 11.06 8.97 8.54
C ASP A 37 10.29 8.95 7.22
N LEU A 38 10.82 8.28 6.21
CA LEU A 38 10.20 8.12 4.89
C LEU A 38 10.40 6.69 4.39
N VAL A 39 9.31 6.08 3.94
CA VAL A 39 9.29 4.76 3.31
C VAL A 39 8.69 4.91 1.91
N VAL A 40 9.42 4.46 0.88
CA VAL A 40 8.99 4.50 -0.51
C VAL A 40 9.02 3.08 -1.04
N VAL A 41 7.87 2.54 -1.41
CA VAL A 41 7.73 1.14 -1.81
C VAL A 41 6.82 1.00 -3.02
N ASN A 42 7.35 0.37 -4.08
CA ASN A 42 6.55 -0.18 -5.16
C ASN A 42 6.48 -1.69 -4.96
N LEU A 43 5.26 -2.23 -4.81
CA LEU A 43 5.06 -3.66 -4.61
C LEU A 43 5.42 -4.47 -5.85
N TYR A 44 5.70 -5.75 -5.69
CA TYR A 44 5.85 -6.67 -6.82
C TYR A 44 4.61 -6.62 -7.71
N PRO A 45 4.79 -6.63 -9.05
CA PRO A 45 3.69 -6.43 -10.02
C PRO A 45 2.85 -7.71 -10.17
N PHE A 46 2.13 -8.12 -9.11
CA PHE A 46 1.35 -9.35 -9.10
C PHE A 46 0.27 -9.38 -10.20
N ARG A 47 -0.47 -8.26 -10.38
CA ARG A 47 -1.54 -8.17 -11.40
C ARG A 47 -0.98 -8.33 -12.81
N GLU A 48 0.13 -7.69 -13.12
CA GLU A 48 0.81 -7.77 -14.41
C GLU A 48 1.39 -9.17 -14.62
N THR A 49 1.83 -9.83 -13.55
CA THR A 49 2.33 -11.19 -13.63
C THR A 49 1.22 -12.18 -13.96
N ILE A 50 0.08 -12.15 -13.26
CA ILE A 50 -1.03 -13.05 -13.53
C ILE A 50 -1.78 -12.74 -14.85
N ALA A 51 -1.60 -11.56 -15.42
CA ALA A 51 -2.15 -11.19 -16.72
C ALA A 51 -1.34 -11.76 -17.90
N LYS A 52 -0.14 -12.28 -17.66
CA LYS A 52 0.68 -12.87 -18.73
C LYS A 52 0.08 -14.19 -19.21
N PRO A 53 0.10 -14.46 -20.52
CA PRO A 53 -0.35 -15.76 -21.02
C PRO A 53 0.55 -16.89 -20.47
N ASN A 54 -0.08 -18.00 -20.06
CA ASN A 54 0.60 -19.20 -19.57
C ASN A 54 1.45 -19.01 -18.30
N VAL A 55 1.13 -18.03 -17.44
CA VAL A 55 1.77 -17.90 -16.13
C VAL A 55 1.53 -19.18 -15.32
N SER A 56 2.59 -19.71 -14.72
CA SER A 56 2.47 -20.85 -13.81
C SER A 56 1.92 -20.39 -12.44
N LEU A 57 1.31 -21.32 -11.70
CA LEU A 57 0.91 -21.03 -10.32
C LEU A 57 2.12 -20.69 -9.44
N GLU A 58 3.24 -21.36 -9.67
CA GLU A 58 4.51 -21.11 -8.97
C GLU A 58 5.00 -19.68 -9.21
N ASP A 59 5.03 -19.23 -10.47
CA ASP A 59 5.42 -17.87 -10.81
C ASP A 59 4.48 -16.82 -10.19
N ALA A 60 3.18 -17.10 -10.19
CA ALA A 60 2.21 -16.21 -9.57
C ALA A 60 2.45 -16.09 -8.06
N ILE A 61 2.66 -17.21 -7.36
CA ILE A 61 2.94 -17.22 -5.92
C ILE A 61 4.26 -16.54 -5.59
N GLU A 62 5.33 -16.77 -6.37
CA GLU A 62 6.63 -16.14 -6.12
C GLU A 62 6.59 -14.62 -6.31
N ASN A 63 5.63 -14.10 -7.08
CA ASN A 63 5.39 -12.67 -7.24
C ASN A 63 4.43 -12.05 -6.21
N ILE A 64 4.08 -12.76 -5.14
CA ILE A 64 3.40 -12.20 -3.98
C ILE A 64 4.45 -11.53 -3.08
N ASP A 65 4.36 -10.21 -2.97
CA ASP A 65 5.26 -9.43 -2.12
C ASP A 65 4.85 -9.55 -0.64
N ILE A 66 5.79 -9.92 0.22
CA ILE A 66 5.59 -10.00 1.67
C ILE A 66 6.17 -8.80 2.38
N GLY A 67 7.41 -8.47 2.09
CA GLY A 67 8.13 -7.40 2.78
C GLY A 67 7.61 -6.01 2.47
N GLY A 68 7.26 -5.75 1.22
CA GLY A 68 6.70 -4.49 0.77
C GLY A 68 5.41 -4.13 1.49
N PRO A 69 4.34 -4.94 1.44
CA PRO A 69 3.10 -4.67 2.16
C PRO A 69 3.30 -4.53 3.67
N THR A 70 4.22 -5.28 4.27
CA THR A 70 4.52 -5.19 5.69
C THR A 70 5.11 -3.83 6.05
N MET A 71 6.08 -3.32 5.29
CA MET A 71 6.65 -1.97 5.48
C MET A 71 5.61 -0.88 5.21
N VAL A 72 4.83 -1.01 4.14
CA VAL A 72 3.77 -0.06 3.78
C VAL A 72 2.78 0.10 4.92
N ARG A 73 2.25 -1.01 5.46
CA ARG A 73 1.28 -0.99 6.56
C ARG A 73 1.88 -0.46 7.86
N SER A 74 3.14 -0.80 8.14
CA SER A 74 3.86 -0.30 9.34
C SER A 74 4.03 1.22 9.29
N ALA A 75 4.49 1.76 8.17
CA ALA A 75 4.68 3.20 7.98
C ALA A 75 3.32 3.93 7.98
N ALA A 76 2.31 3.42 7.27
CA ALA A 76 0.97 3.99 7.26
C ALA A 76 0.34 4.06 8.67
N LYS A 77 0.52 3.01 9.47
CA LYS A 77 0.08 3.01 10.88
C LYS A 77 0.77 4.10 11.70
N ASN A 78 2.06 4.33 11.45
CA ASN A 78 2.87 5.31 12.20
C ASN A 78 2.93 6.68 11.49
N ASN A 79 1.89 7.08 10.75
CA ASN A 79 1.87 8.30 9.94
C ASN A 79 2.07 9.60 10.72
N ALA A 80 1.92 9.59 12.05
CA ALA A 80 2.25 10.74 12.89
C ALA A 80 3.73 11.14 12.73
N TYR A 81 4.62 10.18 12.44
CA TYR A 81 6.06 10.38 12.36
C TYR A 81 6.66 9.99 11.01
N VAL A 82 6.03 9.08 10.26
CA VAL A 82 6.59 8.46 9.05
C VAL A 82 5.73 8.76 7.83
N GLY A 83 6.38 9.21 6.75
CA GLY A 83 5.77 9.28 5.43
C GLY A 83 5.82 7.93 4.73
N ILE A 84 4.75 7.56 4.02
CA ILE A 84 4.69 6.36 3.19
C ILE A 84 4.26 6.71 1.77
N VAL A 85 5.03 6.27 0.78
CA VAL A 85 4.79 6.57 -0.63
C VAL A 85 4.67 5.25 -1.38
N VAL A 86 3.53 5.02 -2.00
CA VAL A 86 3.24 3.81 -2.80
C VAL A 86 2.99 4.14 -4.28
N ASN A 87 2.91 5.45 -4.60
CA ASN A 87 2.65 5.93 -5.95
C ASN A 87 3.76 6.90 -6.39
N PRO A 88 4.47 6.61 -7.50
CA PRO A 88 5.50 7.50 -8.05
C PRO A 88 5.02 8.91 -8.41
N ASP A 89 3.72 9.11 -8.67
CA ASP A 89 3.15 10.41 -9.01
C ASP A 89 3.34 11.47 -7.91
N HIS A 90 3.58 11.03 -6.67
CA HIS A 90 3.85 11.91 -5.53
C HIS A 90 5.32 12.35 -5.39
N TYR A 91 6.24 11.80 -6.18
CA TYR A 91 7.68 12.02 -5.96
C TYR A 91 8.08 13.48 -6.08
N ASP A 92 7.60 14.19 -7.10
CA ASP A 92 7.97 15.59 -7.32
C ASP A 92 7.45 16.51 -6.21
N GLU A 93 6.21 16.30 -5.77
CA GLU A 93 5.60 17.07 -4.68
C GLU A 93 6.32 16.82 -3.35
N ILE A 94 6.67 15.57 -3.06
CA ILE A 94 7.42 15.17 -1.87
C ILE A 94 8.81 15.81 -1.88
N LEU A 95 9.51 15.75 -3.00
CA LEU A 95 10.83 16.37 -3.15
C LEU A 95 10.78 17.89 -2.92
N GLU A 96 9.75 18.56 -3.42
CA GLU A 96 9.56 19.99 -3.22
C GLU A 96 9.28 20.30 -1.74
N MET A 97 8.42 19.54 -1.07
CA MET A 97 8.16 19.69 0.38
C MET A 97 9.44 19.49 1.21
N LEU A 98 10.23 18.46 0.89
CA LEU A 98 11.48 18.17 1.59
C LEU A 98 12.53 19.28 1.37
N ARG A 99 12.63 19.84 0.16
CA ARG A 99 13.54 20.97 -0.15
C ARG A 99 13.15 22.26 0.57
N THR A 100 11.85 22.53 0.62
CA THR A 100 11.32 23.79 1.15
C THR A 100 11.18 23.77 2.67
N ASN A 101 10.68 22.66 3.22
CA ASN A 101 10.29 22.56 4.63
C ASN A 101 11.15 21.57 5.44
N GLY A 102 12.00 20.78 4.79
CA GLY A 102 12.78 19.72 5.42
C GLY A 102 11.94 18.51 5.88
N ALA A 103 10.61 18.55 5.74
CA ALA A 103 9.70 17.51 6.19
C ALA A 103 8.36 17.54 5.44
N LEU A 104 7.63 16.42 5.48
CA LEU A 104 6.23 16.35 5.06
C LEU A 104 5.32 16.84 6.19
N THR A 105 4.25 17.55 5.85
CA THR A 105 3.22 17.93 6.83
C THR A 105 2.49 16.70 7.36
N GLN A 106 1.91 16.82 8.56
CA GLN A 106 1.14 15.71 9.15
C GLN A 106 -0.08 15.34 8.31
N ASP A 107 -0.81 16.33 7.80
CA ASP A 107 -2.00 16.09 6.96
C ASP A 107 -1.62 15.37 5.67
N TYR A 108 -0.48 15.71 5.08
CA TYR A 108 0.00 15.04 3.88
C TYR A 108 0.43 13.59 4.17
N ARG A 109 1.14 13.35 5.29
CA ARG A 109 1.46 11.97 5.72
C ARG A 109 0.20 11.14 5.98
N PHE A 110 -0.84 11.74 6.56
CA PHE A 110 -2.12 11.06 6.78
C PHE A 110 -2.83 10.71 5.46
N ALA A 111 -2.82 11.62 4.48
CA ALA A 111 -3.36 11.36 3.15
C ALA A 111 -2.61 10.21 2.44
N LEU A 112 -1.28 10.22 2.48
CA LEU A 112 -0.45 9.13 1.96
C LEU A 112 -0.71 7.80 2.69
N ALA A 113 -0.92 7.82 4.00
CA ALA A 113 -1.24 6.62 4.77
C ALA A 113 -2.59 6.01 4.37
N LYS A 114 -3.61 6.84 4.10
CA LYS A 114 -4.91 6.39 3.56
C LYS A 114 -4.72 5.73 2.19
N GLU A 115 -3.94 6.34 1.30
CA GLU A 115 -3.64 5.77 -0.01
C GLU A 115 -2.88 4.44 0.11
N ALA A 116 -1.91 4.35 1.00
CA ALA A 116 -1.14 3.15 1.27
C ALA A 116 -2.02 1.97 1.74
N PHE A 117 -3.00 2.20 2.63
CA PHE A 117 -3.95 1.17 3.02
C PHE A 117 -4.88 0.77 1.88
N ALA A 118 -5.34 1.71 1.06
CA ALA A 118 -6.14 1.39 -0.13
C ALA A 118 -5.33 0.56 -1.14
N HIS A 119 -4.05 0.89 -1.33
CA HIS A 119 -3.13 0.16 -2.21
C HIS A 119 -2.92 -1.29 -1.77
N THR A 120 -2.63 -1.52 -0.48
CA THR A 120 -2.48 -2.90 0.04
C THR A 120 -3.78 -3.69 0.00
N ALA A 121 -4.92 -3.06 0.28
CA ALA A 121 -6.23 -3.72 0.18
C ALA A 121 -6.54 -4.16 -1.27
N ALA A 122 -6.26 -3.30 -2.25
CA ALA A 122 -6.43 -3.65 -3.67
C ALA A 122 -5.46 -4.75 -4.12
N TYR A 123 -4.22 -4.77 -3.58
CA TYR A 123 -3.23 -5.80 -3.82
C TYR A 123 -3.70 -7.16 -3.30
N ASP A 124 -4.12 -7.23 -2.04
CA ASP A 124 -4.63 -8.45 -1.40
C ASP A 124 -5.92 -8.95 -2.07
N THR A 125 -6.80 -8.04 -2.51
CA THR A 125 -8.00 -8.37 -3.30
C THR A 125 -7.63 -9.10 -4.59
N ALA A 126 -6.59 -8.66 -5.29
CA ALA A 126 -6.14 -9.32 -6.52
C ALA A 126 -5.61 -10.73 -6.26
N ILE A 127 -4.85 -10.92 -5.17
CA ILE A 127 -4.31 -12.21 -4.78
C ILE A 127 -5.45 -13.17 -4.41
N ALA A 128 -6.38 -12.73 -3.55
CA ALA A 128 -7.49 -13.56 -3.10
C ALA A 128 -8.37 -14.00 -4.28
N ASN A 129 -8.72 -13.09 -5.19
CA ASN A 129 -9.51 -13.41 -6.37
C ASN A 129 -8.79 -14.37 -7.33
N TYR A 130 -7.48 -14.23 -7.51
CA TYR A 130 -6.68 -15.17 -8.29
C TYR A 130 -6.72 -16.58 -7.68
N MET A 131 -6.52 -16.69 -6.37
CA MET A 131 -6.55 -17.96 -5.65
C MET A 131 -7.93 -18.62 -5.70
N SER A 132 -9.01 -17.86 -5.54
CA SER A 132 -10.39 -18.33 -5.70
C SER A 132 -10.61 -18.96 -7.09
N GLY A 133 -10.09 -18.32 -8.15
CA GLY A 133 -10.11 -18.88 -9.51
C GLY A 133 -9.32 -20.20 -9.63
N VAL A 134 -8.15 -20.28 -8.99
CA VAL A 134 -7.30 -21.50 -9.02
C VAL A 134 -7.98 -22.69 -8.35
N ILE A 135 -8.64 -22.50 -7.21
CA ILE A 135 -9.35 -23.56 -6.50
C ILE A 135 -10.73 -23.88 -7.11
N GLY A 136 -11.17 -23.11 -8.10
CA GLY A 136 -12.37 -23.41 -8.87
C GLY A 136 -13.69 -23.14 -8.15
N GLU A 137 -13.76 -22.10 -7.30
CA GLU A 137 -15.00 -21.70 -6.60
C GLU A 137 -16.15 -21.29 -7.53
N GLY A 138 -15.86 -21.06 -8.79
CA GLY A 138 -16.87 -20.74 -9.81
C GLY A 138 -17.34 -19.26 -9.74
N PRO A 139 -18.50 -18.96 -10.38
CA PRO A 139 -18.97 -17.58 -10.51
C PRO A 139 -19.60 -16.99 -9.25
N THR A 140 -19.85 -17.80 -8.24
CA THR A 140 -20.47 -17.41 -6.96
C THR A 140 -19.63 -17.90 -5.77
N PRO A 141 -18.41 -17.32 -5.58
CA PRO A 141 -17.56 -17.72 -4.46
C PRO A 141 -18.19 -17.32 -3.12
N PRO A 142 -17.79 -17.98 -2.00
CA PRO A 142 -18.28 -17.63 -0.66
C PRO A 142 -18.01 -16.18 -0.27
N GLU A 143 -16.88 -15.62 -0.76
CA GLU A 143 -16.47 -14.25 -0.54
C GLU A 143 -16.18 -13.58 -1.89
N TYR A 144 -16.83 -12.43 -2.15
CA TYR A 144 -16.60 -11.63 -3.35
C TYR A 144 -15.91 -10.31 -2.98
N LEU A 145 -14.64 -10.17 -3.37
CA LEU A 145 -13.83 -9.00 -3.09
C LEU A 145 -13.69 -8.14 -4.34
N SER A 146 -13.90 -6.83 -4.19
CA SER A 146 -13.75 -5.86 -5.26
C SER A 146 -13.10 -4.57 -4.74
N ALA A 147 -12.23 -4.00 -5.55
CA ALA A 147 -11.65 -2.68 -5.32
C ALA A 147 -11.92 -1.78 -6.52
N TYR A 148 -12.36 -0.56 -6.25
CA TYR A 148 -12.75 0.40 -7.28
C TYR A 148 -11.97 1.71 -7.13
N GLU A 149 -11.63 2.32 -8.27
CA GLU A 149 -11.09 3.68 -8.33
C GLU A 149 -12.08 4.62 -9.01
N LYS A 150 -12.13 5.86 -8.53
CA LYS A 150 -12.99 6.89 -9.10
C LYS A 150 -12.44 7.34 -10.44
N VAL A 151 -13.29 7.32 -11.47
CA VAL A 151 -12.94 7.81 -12.80
C VAL A 151 -13.33 9.28 -12.96
N MET A 152 -14.55 9.64 -12.59
CA MET A 152 -15.05 11.01 -12.71
C MET A 152 -16.23 11.28 -11.77
N ASP A 153 -16.46 12.56 -11.47
CA ASP A 153 -17.72 13.00 -10.92
C ASP A 153 -18.77 13.07 -12.01
N LEU A 154 -19.98 12.60 -11.72
CA LEU A 154 -21.12 12.76 -12.59
C LEU A 154 -21.81 14.09 -12.29
N ARG A 155 -22.53 14.62 -13.28
CA ARG A 155 -23.24 15.88 -13.16
C ARG A 155 -24.28 15.85 -12.04
N TYR A 156 -24.97 14.73 -11.87
CA TYR A 156 -25.95 14.46 -10.80
C TYR A 156 -26.20 12.95 -10.70
N GLY A 157 -26.89 12.49 -9.65
CA GLY A 157 -27.31 11.11 -9.46
C GLY A 157 -28.64 10.83 -10.18
N GLU A 158 -29.52 10.08 -9.53
CA GLU A 158 -30.89 9.85 -10.05
C GLU A 158 -31.71 11.16 -10.10
N ASN A 159 -31.46 12.04 -9.14
CA ASN A 159 -32.08 13.37 -9.08
C ASN A 159 -31.02 14.49 -9.13
N PRO A 160 -31.38 15.71 -9.63
CA PRO A 160 -30.42 16.81 -9.83
C PRO A 160 -29.68 17.30 -8.59
N HIS A 161 -30.23 17.09 -7.38
CA HIS A 161 -29.61 17.47 -6.11
C HIS A 161 -28.68 16.41 -5.53
N GLN A 162 -28.65 15.21 -6.13
CA GLN A 162 -27.79 14.11 -5.67
C GLN A 162 -26.40 14.20 -6.31
N LYS A 163 -25.38 13.95 -5.50
CA LYS A 163 -24.02 13.77 -6.01
C LYS A 163 -23.82 12.31 -6.42
N ALA A 164 -23.16 12.10 -7.56
CA ALA A 164 -22.79 10.79 -8.04
C ALA A 164 -21.39 10.80 -8.67
N ALA A 165 -20.75 9.65 -8.73
CA ALA A 165 -19.47 9.47 -9.39
C ALA A 165 -19.42 8.12 -10.11
N PHE A 166 -18.62 8.06 -11.16
CA PHE A 166 -18.34 6.83 -11.89
C PHE A 166 -17.05 6.21 -11.35
N TYR A 167 -17.11 4.91 -11.07
CA TYR A 167 -15.98 4.11 -10.61
C TYR A 167 -15.73 2.97 -11.58
N LYS A 168 -14.46 2.59 -11.74
CA LYS A 168 -14.08 1.36 -12.44
C LYS A 168 -13.38 0.40 -11.46
N GLU A 169 -13.48 -0.89 -11.73
CA GLU A 169 -12.75 -1.90 -10.97
C GLU A 169 -11.25 -1.81 -11.28
N ILE A 170 -10.44 -1.80 -10.22
CA ILE A 170 -8.98 -1.68 -10.35
C ILE A 170 -8.43 -2.91 -11.08
N GLY A 171 -7.64 -2.67 -12.14
CA GLY A 171 -7.00 -3.72 -12.92
C GLY A 171 -7.85 -4.35 -14.02
N LYS A 172 -9.07 -3.89 -14.25
CA LYS A 172 -9.86 -4.26 -15.44
C LYS A 172 -9.76 -3.18 -16.52
N ALA A 173 -9.56 -3.61 -17.77
CA ALA A 173 -9.67 -2.75 -18.94
C ALA A 173 -11.12 -2.33 -19.17
N HIS A 174 -11.31 -1.18 -19.78
CA HIS A 174 -12.62 -0.69 -20.24
C HIS A 174 -12.93 -1.23 -21.62
#